data_4eea844edfedea927773a83eb30021af
#
_entry.id   4eea844edfedea927773a83eb30021af
#
_cell.length_a   1.000
_cell.length_b   1.000
_cell.length_c   1.000
_cell.angle_alpha   90.00
_cell.angle_beta   90.00
_cell.angle_gamma   90.00
#
_symmetry.space_group_name_H-M   'P 1'
#
loop_
_entity.id
_entity.type
_entity.pdbx_description
1 polymer ?
#
loop_
_entity_poly.entity_id
_entity_poly.type
_entity_poly.pdbx_seq_one_letter_code
_entity_poly.pdbx_strand_id
1 'polypeptide(L)'
;MPSLSFTVPGVPIGKGRARHVPLFQCRKCGRKGMQKVCRCGASEQNYLASIPYTPGATKTYEGIVRTFALDAMKAAGVDQPLAVSVITDIAAYFPIPQSRAKKLLEGNPHIQRPDLDNILKSIADGCNKVVWADDAVVSTIHAYKFWSHNPRVEVTVSW
;
A
#
# COMPACT_ATOMS: atom_id res chain seq x y z
N MET A 1 -3.55 -1.76 -27.52
CA MET A 1 -2.55 -1.85 -26.44
C MET A 1 -2.92 -3.05 -25.59
N PRO A 2 -2.00 -3.96 -25.28
CA PRO A 2 -2.26 -5.03 -24.33
C PRO A 2 -2.58 -4.45 -22.96
N SER A 3 -3.40 -5.16 -22.19
CA SER A 3 -3.80 -4.71 -20.86
C SER A 3 -4.13 -5.89 -19.96
N LEU A 4 -4.01 -5.69 -18.65
CA LEU A 4 -4.53 -6.57 -17.62
C LEU A 4 -5.34 -5.77 -16.61
N SER A 5 -6.29 -6.41 -15.96
CA SER A 5 -7.10 -5.78 -14.91
C SER A 5 -7.29 -6.74 -13.75
N PHE A 6 -7.37 -6.18 -12.55
CA PHE A 6 -7.72 -6.94 -11.35
C PHE A 6 -8.49 -6.08 -10.35
N THR A 7 -9.22 -6.75 -9.47
CA THR A 7 -10.00 -6.12 -8.42
C THR A 7 -9.53 -6.63 -7.07
N VAL A 8 -9.16 -5.70 -6.18
CA VAL A 8 -8.81 -5.98 -4.79
C VAL A 8 -10.06 -5.73 -3.93
N PRO A 9 -10.69 -6.76 -3.38
CA PRO A 9 -11.89 -6.60 -2.56
C PRO A 9 -11.57 -5.97 -1.21
N GLY A 10 -12.57 -5.33 -0.60
CA GLY A 10 -12.49 -4.73 0.72
C GLY A 10 -12.18 -3.23 0.69
N VAL A 11 -12.13 -2.64 1.88
CA VAL A 11 -11.93 -1.19 2.02
C VAL A 11 -10.51 -0.81 1.61
N PRO A 12 -10.35 0.17 0.69
CA PRO A 12 -9.02 0.63 0.29
C PRO A 12 -8.22 1.18 1.47
N ILE A 13 -6.96 0.77 1.60
CA ILE A 13 -6.06 1.22 2.67
C ILE A 13 -4.93 2.06 2.07
N GLY A 14 -4.87 3.32 2.49
CA GLY A 14 -3.78 4.22 2.12
C GLY A 14 -2.47 3.86 2.83
N LYS A 15 -1.34 4.18 2.21
CA LYS A 15 -0.03 4.01 2.81
C LYS A 15 0.08 4.82 4.10
N GLY A 16 0.28 4.13 5.20
CA GLY A 16 0.57 4.77 6.48
C GLY A 16 1.96 5.41 6.46
N ARG A 17 2.10 6.58 7.10
CA ARG A 17 3.42 7.19 7.28
C ARG A 17 4.35 6.21 7.97
N ALA A 18 5.60 6.14 7.50
CA ALA A 18 6.63 5.38 8.19
C ALA A 18 6.72 5.85 9.64
N ARG A 19 6.65 4.92 10.56
CA ARG A 19 6.90 5.18 11.98
C ARG A 19 8.36 4.92 12.26
N HIS A 20 8.87 5.63 13.26
CA HIS A 20 10.26 5.49 13.66
C HIS A 20 10.33 4.87 15.05
N VAL A 21 11.19 3.90 15.22
CA VAL A 21 11.49 3.33 16.53
C VAL A 21 12.96 3.57 16.86
N PRO A 22 13.26 4.01 18.10
CA PRO A 22 14.64 4.24 18.50
C PRO A 22 15.39 2.91 18.64
N LEU A 23 16.62 2.86 18.15
CA LEU A 23 17.56 1.77 18.38
C LEU A 23 18.55 2.20 19.44
N PHE A 24 18.68 1.39 20.50
CA PHE A 24 19.62 1.60 21.58
C PHE A 24 20.67 0.48 21.63
N GLN A 25 21.85 0.79 22.15
CA GLN A 25 22.86 -0.19 22.51
C GLN A 25 23.10 -0.17 24.02
N CYS A 26 22.99 -1.32 24.64
CA CYS A 26 23.27 -1.48 26.07
C CYS A 26 24.75 -1.26 26.35
N ARG A 27 25.09 -0.36 27.29
CA ARG A 27 26.48 -0.10 27.71
C ARG A 27 27.11 -1.28 28.42
N LYS A 28 26.30 -2.09 29.11
CA LYS A 28 26.82 -3.22 29.91
C LYS A 28 27.10 -4.46 29.05
N CYS A 29 26.20 -4.86 28.15
CA CYS A 29 26.34 -6.14 27.41
C CYS A 29 26.43 -5.96 25.87
N GLY A 30 26.43 -4.73 25.35
CA GLY A 30 26.58 -4.45 23.95
C GLY A 30 25.35 -4.78 23.08
N ARG A 31 24.31 -5.43 23.62
CA ARG A 31 23.12 -5.80 22.85
C ARG A 31 22.39 -4.58 22.30
N LYS A 32 21.95 -4.70 21.06
CA LYS A 32 21.10 -3.70 20.39
C LYS A 32 19.64 -4.08 20.55
N GLY A 33 18.76 -3.09 20.73
CA GLY A 33 17.33 -3.28 20.88
C GLY A 33 16.56 -1.98 20.82
N MET A 34 15.23 -2.07 20.71
CA MET A 34 14.31 -0.91 20.62
C MET A 34 13.80 -0.46 22.01
N GLN A 35 14.13 -1.18 23.07
CA GLN A 35 13.70 -0.89 24.44
C GLN A 35 14.76 -0.09 25.20
N LYS A 36 14.30 0.87 26.01
CA LYS A 36 15.20 1.69 26.87
C LYS A 36 15.85 0.91 28.00
N VAL A 37 15.34 -0.28 28.34
CA VAL A 37 15.91 -1.16 29.37
C VAL A 37 16.33 -2.47 28.69
N CYS A 38 17.59 -2.85 28.90
CA CYS A 38 18.11 -4.09 28.35
C CYS A 38 17.60 -5.30 29.14
N ARG A 39 17.40 -6.43 28.47
CA ARG A 39 17.06 -7.71 29.14
C ARG A 39 18.08 -8.17 30.17
N CYS A 40 19.30 -7.61 30.20
CA CYS A 40 20.27 -7.83 31.24
C CYS A 40 20.05 -6.99 32.52
N GLY A 41 18.96 -6.22 32.58
CA GLY A 41 18.61 -5.36 33.70
C GLY A 41 19.28 -3.98 33.69
N ALA A 42 20.18 -3.68 32.75
CA ALA A 42 20.85 -2.39 32.67
C ALA A 42 19.95 -1.33 32.08
N SER A 43 19.82 -0.18 32.75
CA SER A 43 19.08 1.00 32.29
C SER A 43 19.91 1.93 31.40
N GLU A 44 21.25 1.86 31.51
CA GLU A 44 22.13 2.71 30.72
C GLU A 44 22.29 2.20 29.29
N GLN A 45 21.81 3.00 28.33
CA GLN A 45 21.85 2.68 26.92
C GLN A 45 22.25 3.90 26.09
N ASN A 46 23.04 3.64 25.03
CA ASN A 46 23.34 4.66 24.01
C ASN A 46 22.28 4.61 22.92
N TYR A 47 21.71 5.76 22.58
CA TYR A 47 20.93 5.90 21.36
C TYR A 47 21.85 5.76 20.15
N LEU A 48 21.49 4.88 19.21
CA LEU A 48 22.26 4.66 17.99
C LEU A 48 21.60 5.30 16.76
N ALA A 49 20.30 5.05 16.57
CA ALA A 49 19.60 5.47 15.37
C ALA A 49 18.07 5.46 15.58
N SER A 50 17.37 6.03 14.63
CA SER A 50 15.93 5.87 14.45
C SER A 50 15.69 4.99 13.23
N ILE A 51 15.01 3.85 13.43
CA ILE A 51 14.73 2.88 12.36
C ILE A 51 13.31 3.11 11.86
N PRO A 52 13.12 3.44 10.57
CA PRO A 52 11.80 3.54 9.98
C PRO A 52 11.18 2.15 9.80
N TYR A 53 9.88 2.03 10.02
CA TYR A 53 9.11 0.83 9.67
C TYR A 53 7.74 1.19 9.10
N THR A 54 7.26 0.35 8.18
CA THR A 54 5.91 0.46 7.61
C THR A 54 4.92 -0.19 8.58
N PRO A 55 3.79 0.48 8.92
CA PRO A 55 2.75 -0.11 9.76
C PRO A 55 2.22 -1.44 9.21
N GLY A 56 1.88 -2.38 10.11
CA GLY A 56 1.48 -3.73 9.75
C GLY A 56 0.26 -3.78 8.80
N ALA A 57 -0.77 -2.98 9.06
CA ALA A 57 -1.94 -2.89 8.18
C ALA A 57 -1.59 -2.52 6.73
N THR A 58 -0.65 -1.59 6.53
CA THR A 58 -0.17 -1.22 5.19
C THR A 58 0.52 -2.40 4.52
N LYS A 59 1.44 -3.08 5.22
CA LYS A 59 2.14 -4.27 4.67
C LYS A 59 1.18 -5.40 4.32
N THR A 60 0.18 -5.65 5.15
CA THR A 60 -0.84 -6.66 4.87
C THR A 60 -1.61 -6.31 3.60
N TYR A 61 -2.03 -5.05 3.46
CA TYR A 61 -2.76 -4.60 2.28
C TYR A 61 -1.92 -4.65 1.01
N GLU A 62 -0.67 -4.21 1.04
CA GLU A 62 0.30 -4.35 -0.06
C GLU A 62 0.47 -5.83 -0.47
N GLY A 63 0.47 -6.76 0.51
CA GLY A 63 0.50 -8.20 0.26
C GLY A 63 -0.76 -8.71 -0.43
N ILE A 64 -1.94 -8.22 -0.04
CA ILE A 64 -3.21 -8.55 -0.70
C ILE A 64 -3.20 -8.07 -2.16
N VAL A 65 -2.84 -6.81 -2.39
CA VAL A 65 -2.71 -6.24 -3.74
C VAL A 65 -1.77 -7.09 -4.60
N ARG A 66 -0.62 -7.46 -4.06
CA ARG A 66 0.36 -8.33 -4.73
C ARG A 66 -0.24 -9.68 -5.16
N THR A 67 -1.05 -10.30 -4.32
CA THR A 67 -1.69 -11.59 -4.66
C THR A 67 -2.62 -11.44 -5.85
N PHE A 68 -3.54 -10.47 -5.83
CA PHE A 68 -4.46 -10.24 -6.95
C PHE A 68 -3.73 -9.82 -8.23
N ALA A 69 -2.67 -9.03 -8.11
CA ALA A 69 -1.83 -8.65 -9.24
C ALA A 69 -1.12 -9.86 -9.88
N LEU A 70 -0.56 -10.77 -9.07
CA LEU A 70 0.07 -12.03 -9.54
C LEU A 70 -0.93 -12.91 -10.29
N ASP A 71 -2.14 -13.05 -9.76
CA ASP A 71 -3.17 -13.86 -10.40
C ASP A 71 -3.61 -13.26 -11.74
N ALA A 72 -3.72 -11.92 -11.83
CA ALA A 72 -4.01 -11.23 -13.07
C ALA A 72 -2.89 -11.36 -14.11
N MET A 73 -1.62 -11.26 -13.69
CA MET A 73 -0.46 -11.50 -14.56
C MET A 73 -0.50 -12.89 -15.18
N LYS A 74 -0.73 -13.93 -14.35
CA LYS A 74 -0.86 -15.31 -14.80
C LYS A 74 -2.03 -15.48 -15.77
N ALA A 75 -3.19 -14.91 -15.45
CA ALA A 75 -4.38 -14.99 -16.31
C ALA A 75 -4.17 -14.29 -17.67
N ALA A 76 -3.37 -13.24 -17.70
CA ALA A 76 -3.00 -12.51 -18.92
C ALA A 76 -1.84 -13.19 -19.71
N GLY A 77 -1.24 -14.27 -19.19
CA GLY A 77 -0.08 -14.92 -19.80
C GLY A 77 1.20 -14.08 -19.76
N VAL A 78 1.32 -13.19 -18.78
CA VAL A 78 2.49 -12.32 -18.60
C VAL A 78 3.36 -12.89 -17.49
N ASP A 79 4.45 -13.55 -17.86
CA ASP A 79 5.31 -14.31 -16.93
C ASP A 79 6.37 -13.47 -16.23
N GLN A 80 6.64 -12.24 -16.72
CA GLN A 80 7.69 -11.38 -16.18
C GLN A 80 7.13 -9.97 -15.95
N PRO A 81 7.62 -9.26 -14.93
CA PRO A 81 7.26 -7.87 -14.71
C PRO A 81 7.57 -6.99 -15.93
N LEU A 82 6.64 -6.10 -16.27
CA LEU A 82 6.75 -5.21 -17.42
C LEU A 82 7.95 -4.26 -17.26
N ALA A 83 8.81 -4.20 -18.27
CA ALA A 83 9.97 -3.31 -18.34
C ALA A 83 9.80 -2.23 -19.44
N VAL A 84 8.56 -1.97 -19.83
CA VAL A 84 8.17 -0.96 -20.83
C VAL A 84 7.33 0.13 -20.18
N SER A 85 7.07 1.22 -20.90
CA SER A 85 6.17 2.28 -20.40
C SER A 85 4.78 1.74 -20.07
N VAL A 86 4.30 2.04 -18.88
CA VAL A 86 3.03 1.55 -18.33
C VAL A 86 2.10 2.72 -18.04
N ILE A 87 0.83 2.56 -18.41
CA ILE A 87 -0.28 3.44 -18.05
C ILE A 87 -1.16 2.68 -17.05
N THR A 88 -1.52 3.33 -15.95
CA THR A 88 -2.31 2.69 -14.89
C THR A 88 -3.57 3.49 -14.59
N ASP A 89 -4.73 2.84 -14.60
CA ASP A 89 -6.01 3.39 -14.14
C ASP A 89 -6.39 2.73 -12.81
N ILE A 90 -6.63 3.53 -11.78
CA ILE A 90 -6.92 3.07 -10.42
C ILE A 90 -8.20 3.73 -9.92
N ALA A 91 -9.23 2.93 -9.63
CA ALA A 91 -10.47 3.39 -9.02
C ALA A 91 -10.65 2.77 -7.63
N ALA A 92 -10.67 3.61 -6.60
CA ALA A 92 -10.85 3.19 -5.21
C ALA A 92 -12.27 3.49 -4.72
N TYR A 93 -12.99 2.47 -4.31
CA TYR A 93 -14.38 2.52 -3.87
C TYR A 93 -14.47 2.34 -2.35
N PHE A 94 -15.03 3.33 -1.67
CA PHE A 94 -15.17 3.36 -0.22
C PHE A 94 -16.59 3.09 0.25
N PRO A 95 -16.78 2.43 1.40
CA PRO A 95 -18.11 2.11 1.88
C PRO A 95 -18.89 3.37 2.24
N ILE A 96 -20.15 3.45 1.79
CA ILE A 96 -21.07 4.51 2.19
C ILE A 96 -21.45 4.33 3.66
N PRO A 97 -21.14 5.30 4.56
CA PRO A 97 -21.52 5.21 5.96
C PRO A 97 -23.05 5.19 6.12
N GLN A 98 -23.57 4.33 6.97
CA GLN A 98 -25.02 4.23 7.22
C GLN A 98 -25.66 5.58 7.60
N SER A 99 -24.95 6.40 8.39
CA SER A 99 -25.40 7.75 8.77
C SER A 99 -25.51 8.73 7.61
N ARG A 100 -24.94 8.42 6.44
CA ARG A 100 -24.95 9.26 5.25
C ARG A 100 -25.62 8.61 4.03
N ALA A 101 -26.17 7.39 4.19
CA ALA A 101 -26.75 6.63 3.09
C ALA A 101 -27.88 7.38 2.32
N LYS A 102 -28.57 8.32 2.98
CA LYS A 102 -29.59 9.18 2.32
C LYS A 102 -29.01 10.32 1.49
N LYS A 103 -27.74 10.69 1.69
CA LYS A 103 -27.11 11.86 1.06
C LYS A 103 -26.02 11.48 0.05
N LEU A 104 -25.44 10.30 0.18
CA LEU A 104 -24.37 9.82 -0.67
C LEU A 104 -24.91 8.73 -1.59
N LEU A 105 -24.71 8.90 -2.89
CA LEU A 105 -25.08 7.92 -3.90
C LEU A 105 -23.84 7.12 -4.34
N GLU A 106 -24.10 5.91 -4.83
CA GLU A 106 -23.10 5.11 -5.54
C GLU A 106 -22.42 5.93 -6.62
N GLY A 107 -21.09 5.88 -6.66
CA GLY A 107 -20.29 6.62 -7.65
C GLY A 107 -20.03 8.10 -7.34
N ASN A 108 -20.58 8.64 -6.25
CA ASN A 108 -20.23 10.02 -5.85
C ASN A 108 -18.75 10.11 -5.46
N PRO A 109 -18.05 11.24 -5.75
CA PRO A 109 -16.66 11.42 -5.37
C PRO A 109 -16.45 11.27 -3.85
N HIS A 110 -15.43 10.49 -3.46
CA HIS A 110 -15.04 10.33 -2.08
C HIS A 110 -14.00 11.39 -1.70
N ILE A 111 -14.36 12.35 -0.85
CA ILE A 111 -13.52 13.50 -0.47
C ILE A 111 -12.98 13.40 0.97
N GLN A 112 -13.01 12.23 1.58
CA GLN A 112 -12.50 11.98 2.93
C GLN A 112 -11.16 11.23 2.89
N ARG A 113 -10.53 11.10 4.07
CA ARG A 113 -9.31 10.27 4.21
C ARG A 113 -9.61 8.79 3.93
N PRO A 114 -8.63 8.02 3.46
CA PRO A 114 -7.24 8.38 3.17
C PRO A 114 -7.10 9.25 1.92
N ASP A 115 -5.97 9.98 1.84
CA ASP A 115 -5.63 10.82 0.69
C ASP A 115 -5.34 9.95 -0.53
N LEU A 116 -5.62 10.47 -1.73
CA LEU A 116 -5.53 9.72 -2.97
C LEU A 116 -4.10 9.23 -3.24
N ASP A 117 -3.11 10.08 -3.03
CA ASP A 117 -1.68 9.75 -3.17
C ASP A 117 -1.24 8.58 -2.28
N ASN A 118 -1.76 8.52 -1.04
CA ASN A 118 -1.48 7.41 -0.12
C ASN A 118 -2.11 6.09 -0.58
N ILE A 119 -3.27 6.14 -1.23
CA ILE A 119 -3.89 4.96 -1.84
C ILE A 119 -3.06 4.49 -3.02
N LEU A 120 -2.73 5.41 -3.94
CA LEU A 120 -1.88 5.13 -5.09
C LEU A 120 -0.57 4.47 -4.68
N LYS A 121 0.08 5.02 -3.64
CA LYS A 121 1.34 4.49 -3.15
C LYS A 121 1.22 3.08 -2.61
N SER A 122 0.14 2.74 -1.88
CA SER A 122 -0.05 1.37 -1.38
C SER A 122 -0.32 0.37 -2.51
N ILE A 123 -1.04 0.78 -3.57
CA ILE A 123 -1.27 -0.05 -4.76
C ILE A 123 0.03 -0.22 -5.55
N ALA A 124 0.75 0.88 -5.83
CA ALA A 124 2.02 0.84 -6.55
C ALA A 124 3.04 -0.05 -5.85
N ASP A 125 3.23 0.10 -4.53
CA ASP A 125 4.15 -0.75 -3.76
C ASP A 125 3.75 -2.24 -3.79
N GLY A 126 2.44 -2.55 -3.84
CA GLY A 126 1.93 -3.92 -4.01
C GLY A 126 2.22 -4.49 -5.40
N CYS A 127 2.15 -3.66 -6.43
CA CYS A 127 2.40 -4.04 -7.83
C CYS A 127 3.89 -4.07 -8.20
N ASN A 128 4.73 -3.33 -7.48
CA ASN A 128 6.15 -3.21 -7.77
C ASN A 128 6.87 -4.58 -7.69
N LYS A 129 7.71 -4.87 -8.68
CA LYS A 129 8.39 -6.17 -8.87
C LYS A 129 7.45 -7.35 -9.17
N VAL A 130 6.17 -7.07 -9.44
CA VAL A 130 5.16 -8.05 -9.84
C VAL A 130 4.59 -7.69 -11.19
N VAL A 131 3.88 -6.57 -11.28
CA VAL A 131 3.27 -6.09 -12.54
C VAL A 131 4.31 -5.36 -13.38
N TRP A 132 5.13 -4.55 -12.76
CA TRP A 132 6.24 -3.83 -13.40
C TRP A 132 7.57 -4.02 -12.66
N ALA A 133 8.65 -3.93 -13.40
CA ALA A 133 9.99 -4.18 -12.89
C ALA A 133 10.44 -3.10 -11.88
N ASP A 134 9.99 -1.87 -12.08
CA ASP A 134 10.29 -0.72 -11.23
C ASP A 134 9.20 0.35 -11.40
N ASP A 135 8.90 1.11 -10.35
CA ASP A 135 7.91 2.20 -10.41
C ASP A 135 8.28 3.27 -11.46
N ALA A 136 9.55 3.37 -11.83
CA ALA A 136 10.03 4.31 -12.83
C ALA A 136 9.44 4.07 -14.24
N VAL A 137 8.95 2.87 -14.55
CA VAL A 137 8.32 2.59 -15.85
C VAL A 137 6.86 3.03 -15.93
N VAL A 138 6.25 3.40 -14.80
CA VAL A 138 4.88 3.94 -14.77
C VAL A 138 4.90 5.39 -15.25
N SER A 139 4.48 5.60 -16.49
CA SER A 139 4.52 6.91 -17.15
C SER A 139 3.26 7.75 -16.92
N THR A 140 2.14 7.08 -16.66
CA THR A 140 0.84 7.76 -16.48
C THR A 140 0.02 7.02 -15.44
N ILE A 141 -0.63 7.79 -14.54
CA ILE A 141 -1.58 7.27 -13.57
C ILE A 141 -2.85 8.10 -13.63
N HIS A 142 -3.98 7.45 -13.90
CA HIS A 142 -5.31 8.01 -13.68
C HIS A 142 -5.86 7.42 -12.38
N ALA A 143 -6.35 8.27 -11.50
CA ALA A 143 -6.76 7.82 -10.17
C ALA A 143 -8.04 8.48 -9.70
N TYR A 144 -8.93 7.68 -9.11
CA TYR A 144 -10.25 8.10 -8.70
C TYR A 144 -10.61 7.54 -7.33
N LYS A 145 -11.42 8.28 -6.57
CA LYS A 145 -12.05 7.82 -5.33
C LYS A 145 -13.54 8.02 -5.39
N PHE A 146 -14.28 6.98 -5.07
CA PHE A 146 -15.75 6.99 -5.09
C PHE A 146 -16.35 6.38 -3.83
N TRP A 147 -17.59 6.74 -3.55
CA TRP A 147 -18.44 6.02 -2.60
C TRP A 147 -19.09 4.82 -3.28
N SER A 148 -19.18 3.67 -2.58
CA SER A 148 -19.81 2.47 -3.10
C SER A 148 -20.41 1.61 -1.99
N HIS A 149 -21.43 0.84 -2.30
CA HIS A 149 -21.95 -0.21 -1.43
C HIS A 149 -21.03 -1.45 -1.40
N ASN A 150 -20.19 -1.59 -2.42
CA ASN A 150 -19.20 -2.69 -2.51
C ASN A 150 -17.78 -2.10 -2.53
N PRO A 151 -17.13 -1.96 -1.36
CA PRO A 151 -15.78 -1.39 -1.26
C PRO A 151 -14.76 -2.30 -1.93
N ARG A 152 -13.92 -1.70 -2.78
CA ARG A 152 -12.89 -2.39 -3.55
C ARG A 152 -11.90 -1.40 -4.16
N VAL A 153 -10.83 -1.91 -4.75
CA VAL A 153 -9.98 -1.15 -5.69
C VAL A 153 -9.96 -1.91 -7.01
N GLU A 154 -10.23 -1.20 -8.09
CA GLU A 154 -10.07 -1.70 -9.46
C GLU A 154 -8.80 -1.10 -10.05
N VAL A 155 -7.98 -1.96 -10.65
CA VAL A 155 -6.71 -1.56 -11.28
C VAL A 155 -6.69 -2.11 -12.70
N THR A 156 -6.42 -1.23 -13.65
CA THR A 156 -6.14 -1.60 -15.04
C THR A 156 -4.76 -1.11 -15.42
N VAL A 157 -3.97 -1.96 -16.02
CA VAL A 157 -2.60 -1.68 -16.45
C VAL A 157 -2.52 -1.91 -17.94
N SER A 158 -2.05 -0.91 -18.71
CA SER A 158 -1.89 -0.97 -20.16
C SER A 158 -0.46 -0.66 -20.56
N TRP A 159 0.05 -1.35 -21.62
CA TRP A 159 1.44 -1.18 -22.11
C TRP A 159 1.57 -1.37 -23.62
#